data_a8339ef89e99794d2e220cf078022ae9
#
_entry.id   a8339ef89e99794d2e220cf078022ae9
#
_cell.length_a   1.000
_cell.length_b   1.000
_cell.length_c   1.000
_cell.angle_alpha   90.00
_cell.angle_beta   90.00
_cell.angle_gamma   90.00
#
_symmetry.space_group_name_H-M   'P 1'
#
loop_
_entity.id
_entity.type
_entity.pdbx_description
1 polymer ?
#
loop_
_entity_poly.entity_id
_entity_poly.type
_entity_poly.pdbx_seq_one_letter_code
_entity_poly.pdbx_strand_id
1 'polypeptide(L)'
;RNPLHRAHQELTFRAAKGAEANLLIHPVVGMTKPGDIDHFTRVRCYEAVLDQYPSSTTAMSLLNLAMRMAGPREAIWHGLIRANHGCTHFIVGRDHAGPGKNSAGEDFYGPYDAQELFRNFQDEIDVEMVDFKNMVYVQERAQYELADEVEEGSTVLNISGTELRRRLSEGLDIPEWFSFPQVVTELRKSRPPRAKQGFTVFFTGFSGSGKSTIANALMVKLMEMGGRPVTLLDGDIVRKNLSSELGFSKEHRDLNI
;
A
#
# COMPACT_ATOMS: atom_id res chain seq x y z
N ARG A 1 -0.43 6.97 -2.97
CA ARG A 1 0.34 5.97 -2.23
C ARG A 1 -0.52 4.78 -1.79
N ASN A 2 -1.68 5.06 -1.25
CA ASN A 2 -2.61 4.04 -0.78
C ASN A 2 -3.53 3.57 -1.94
N PRO A 3 -4.10 2.37 -1.88
CA PRO A 3 -5.19 1.97 -2.76
C PRO A 3 -6.38 2.93 -2.63
N LEU A 4 -7.15 3.08 -3.70
CA LEU A 4 -8.40 3.80 -3.64
C LEU A 4 -9.47 2.96 -2.93
N HIS A 5 -10.02 3.52 -1.86
CA HIS A 5 -11.20 3.02 -1.17
C HIS A 5 -12.36 4.01 -1.37
N ARG A 6 -13.56 3.68 -0.91
CA ARG A 6 -14.75 4.52 -1.13
C ARG A 6 -14.62 5.94 -0.57
N ALA A 7 -13.98 6.09 0.60
CA ALA A 7 -13.69 7.42 1.15
C ALA A 7 -12.85 8.29 0.19
N HIS A 8 -11.87 7.68 -0.49
CA HIS A 8 -11.04 8.41 -1.45
C HIS A 8 -11.83 8.79 -2.72
N GLN A 9 -12.72 7.91 -3.19
CA GLN A 9 -13.59 8.21 -4.32
C GLN A 9 -14.50 9.40 -4.00
N GLU A 10 -15.19 9.36 -2.87
CA GLU A 10 -16.06 10.46 -2.44
C GLU A 10 -15.29 11.78 -2.31
N LEU A 11 -14.10 11.72 -1.68
CA LEU A 11 -13.23 12.88 -1.55
C LEU A 11 -12.84 13.47 -2.90
N THR A 12 -12.45 12.62 -3.87
CA THR A 12 -12.06 13.10 -5.20
C THR A 12 -13.24 13.64 -5.99
N PHE A 13 -14.45 13.09 -5.84
CA PHE A 13 -15.66 13.64 -6.46
C PHE A 13 -16.03 15.01 -5.87
N ARG A 14 -15.98 15.16 -4.54
CA ARG A 14 -16.21 16.45 -3.91
C ARG A 14 -15.19 17.50 -4.35
N ALA A 15 -13.91 17.11 -4.43
CA ALA A 15 -12.85 17.98 -4.92
C ALA A 15 -13.10 18.45 -6.36
N ALA A 16 -13.36 17.52 -7.27
CA ALA A 16 -13.59 17.83 -8.69
C ALA A 16 -14.83 18.72 -8.87
N LYS A 17 -15.90 18.43 -8.12
CA LYS A 17 -17.14 19.22 -8.13
C LYS A 17 -16.93 20.63 -7.56
N GLY A 18 -16.23 20.76 -6.43
CA GLY A 18 -15.99 22.03 -5.77
C GLY A 18 -15.06 22.96 -6.60
N ALA A 19 -14.08 22.38 -7.29
CA ALA A 19 -13.16 23.09 -8.16
C ALA A 19 -13.70 23.27 -9.60
N GLU A 20 -14.88 22.73 -9.93
CA GLU A 20 -15.42 22.67 -11.30
C GLU A 20 -14.39 22.17 -12.33
N ALA A 21 -13.60 21.17 -11.94
CA ALA A 21 -12.44 20.68 -12.66
C ALA A 21 -12.52 19.19 -13.01
N ASN A 22 -11.77 18.79 -14.04
CA ASN A 22 -11.55 17.39 -14.36
C ASN A 22 -10.58 16.76 -13.34
N LEU A 23 -10.68 15.45 -13.15
CA LEU A 23 -9.88 14.71 -12.18
C LEU A 23 -8.71 13.99 -12.84
N LEU A 24 -7.49 14.29 -12.39
CA LEU A 24 -6.31 13.46 -12.68
C LEU A 24 -6.01 12.54 -11.49
N ILE A 25 -6.24 11.26 -11.66
CA ILE A 25 -5.78 10.22 -10.72
C ILE A 25 -4.31 9.94 -11.03
N HIS A 26 -3.41 10.26 -10.09
CA HIS A 26 -1.96 10.25 -10.34
C HIS A 26 -1.21 9.44 -9.29
N PRO A 27 -1.32 8.08 -9.30
CA PRO A 27 -0.66 7.22 -8.34
C PRO A 27 0.86 7.19 -8.54
N VAL A 28 1.59 7.20 -7.43
CA VAL A 28 3.05 7.05 -7.43
C VAL A 28 3.41 5.60 -7.72
N VAL A 29 4.34 5.37 -8.67
CA VAL A 29 4.85 4.04 -9.04
C VAL A 29 6.31 3.81 -8.64
N GLY A 30 6.91 4.72 -7.88
CA GLY A 30 8.22 4.53 -7.27
C GLY A 30 8.14 3.99 -5.83
N MET A 31 9.27 4.04 -5.14
CA MET A 31 9.37 3.64 -3.73
C MET A 31 8.50 4.52 -2.85
N THR A 32 7.94 3.90 -1.81
CA THR A 32 7.15 4.54 -0.79
C THR A 32 7.60 4.03 0.60
N LYS A 33 6.78 4.23 1.62
CA LYS A 33 7.09 3.80 2.99
C LYS A 33 7.17 2.27 3.10
N PRO A 34 8.14 1.70 3.83
CA PRO A 34 8.18 0.27 4.14
C PRO A 34 6.84 -0.22 4.72
N GLY A 35 6.35 -1.35 4.23
CA GLY A 35 5.06 -1.92 4.60
C GLY A 35 3.86 -1.40 3.81
N ASP A 36 4.04 -0.40 2.96
CA ASP A 36 3.03 -0.04 1.96
C ASP A 36 2.85 -1.15 0.92
N ILE A 37 1.76 -1.08 0.18
CA ILE A 37 1.49 -2.00 -0.93
C ILE A 37 2.43 -1.66 -2.09
N ASP A 38 2.99 -2.69 -2.72
CA ASP A 38 3.83 -2.52 -3.89
C ASP A 38 3.11 -1.77 -5.02
N HIS A 39 3.87 -1.12 -5.88
CA HIS A 39 3.29 -0.25 -6.90
C HIS A 39 2.51 -1.01 -7.98
N PHE A 40 2.86 -2.25 -8.30
CA PHE A 40 2.10 -3.06 -9.26
C PHE A 40 0.70 -3.37 -8.74
N THR A 41 0.61 -3.84 -7.49
CA THR A 41 -0.69 -4.07 -6.82
C THR A 41 -1.47 -2.77 -6.68
N ARG A 42 -0.79 -1.66 -6.35
CA ARG A 42 -1.42 -0.35 -6.25
C ARG A 42 -2.06 0.07 -7.56
N VAL A 43 -1.34 -0.02 -8.68
CA VAL A 43 -1.87 0.32 -10.01
C VAL A 43 -3.08 -0.54 -10.34
N ARG A 44 -3.01 -1.86 -10.15
CA ARG A 44 -4.17 -2.74 -10.37
C ARG A 44 -5.38 -2.38 -9.52
N CYS A 45 -5.16 -1.93 -8.26
CA CYS A 45 -6.26 -1.42 -7.43
C CYS A 45 -6.89 -0.15 -7.99
N TYR A 46 -6.10 0.74 -8.60
CA TYR A 46 -6.62 1.93 -9.26
C TYR A 46 -7.38 1.58 -10.55
N GLU A 47 -6.80 0.73 -11.40
CA GLU A 47 -7.45 0.24 -12.61
C GLU A 47 -8.79 -0.44 -12.32
N ALA A 48 -8.84 -1.25 -11.25
CA ALA A 48 -10.05 -1.98 -10.84
C ALA A 48 -11.23 -1.09 -10.44
N VAL A 49 -10.99 0.20 -10.17
CA VAL A 49 -12.04 1.16 -9.80
C VAL A 49 -12.21 2.28 -10.80
N LEU A 50 -11.42 2.31 -11.86
CA LEU A 50 -11.46 3.41 -12.83
C LEU A 50 -12.83 3.50 -13.53
N ASP A 51 -13.50 2.37 -13.75
CA ASP A 51 -14.86 2.30 -14.31
C ASP A 51 -15.94 2.91 -13.39
N GLN A 52 -15.61 3.16 -12.13
CA GLN A 52 -16.49 3.86 -11.18
C GLN A 52 -16.38 5.39 -11.29
N TYR A 53 -15.55 5.88 -12.18
CA TYR A 53 -15.34 7.29 -12.46
C TYR A 53 -15.86 7.66 -13.85
N PRO A 54 -16.39 8.88 -14.04
CA PRO A 54 -16.82 9.32 -15.37
C PRO A 54 -15.63 9.42 -16.32
N SER A 55 -15.63 8.63 -17.39
CA SER A 55 -14.52 8.60 -18.36
C SER A 55 -14.32 9.91 -19.12
N SER A 56 -15.37 10.75 -19.22
CA SER A 56 -15.28 12.07 -19.88
C SER A 56 -14.58 13.14 -19.06
N THR A 57 -14.46 12.96 -17.73
CA THR A 57 -13.92 13.97 -16.82
C THR A 57 -12.81 13.42 -15.91
N THR A 58 -12.43 12.15 -16.07
CA THR A 58 -11.40 11.51 -15.25
C THR A 58 -10.35 10.85 -16.11
N ALA A 59 -9.10 11.12 -15.82
CA ALA A 59 -7.95 10.44 -16.42
C ALA A 59 -7.05 9.85 -15.33
N MET A 60 -6.32 8.80 -15.67
CA MET A 60 -5.26 8.25 -14.83
C MET A 60 -3.92 8.34 -15.53
N SER A 61 -2.90 8.79 -14.82
CA SER A 61 -1.50 8.75 -15.25
C SER A 61 -0.62 8.23 -14.12
N LEU A 62 0.48 7.61 -14.44
CA LEU A 62 1.40 7.05 -13.44
C LEU A 62 2.53 8.05 -13.15
N LEU A 63 2.75 8.36 -11.87
CA LEU A 63 3.83 9.23 -11.45
C LEU A 63 5.07 8.42 -11.06
N ASN A 64 6.10 8.49 -11.87
CA ASN A 64 7.39 7.87 -11.56
C ASN A 64 8.15 8.74 -10.52
N LEU A 65 7.85 8.50 -9.25
CA LEU A 65 8.36 9.25 -8.12
C LEU A 65 8.68 8.32 -6.95
N ALA A 66 9.85 8.46 -6.35
CA ALA A 66 10.15 7.87 -5.05
C ALA A 66 9.78 8.85 -3.94
N MET A 67 8.77 8.52 -3.15
CA MET A 67 8.34 9.35 -2.02
C MET A 67 9.42 9.40 -0.93
N ARG A 68 9.59 10.57 -0.32
CA ARG A 68 10.56 10.81 0.76
C ARG A 68 9.94 10.70 2.14
N MET A 69 8.62 10.68 2.23
CA MET A 69 7.85 10.71 3.48
C MET A 69 8.21 11.90 4.37
N ALA A 70 8.35 13.08 3.73
CA ALA A 70 8.81 14.32 4.36
C ALA A 70 7.65 15.24 4.80
N GLY A 71 6.41 14.70 4.83
CA GLY A 71 5.23 15.40 5.35
C GLY A 71 4.95 16.73 4.65
N PRO A 72 4.90 17.87 5.40
CA PRO A 72 4.55 19.17 4.87
C PRO A 72 5.40 19.62 3.67
N ARG A 73 6.72 19.41 3.73
CA ARG A 73 7.62 19.76 2.62
C ARG A 73 7.35 18.93 1.36
N GLU A 74 7.00 17.67 1.53
CA GLU A 74 6.67 16.82 0.40
C GLU A 74 5.30 17.17 -0.19
N ALA A 75 4.37 17.69 0.59
CA ALA A 75 3.11 18.22 0.06
C ALA A 75 3.34 19.37 -0.91
N ILE A 76 4.22 20.32 -0.57
CA ILE A 76 4.65 21.41 -1.46
C ILE A 76 5.25 20.85 -2.76
N TRP A 77 6.22 19.94 -2.63
CA TRP A 77 6.86 19.30 -3.77
C TRP A 77 5.85 18.54 -4.66
N HIS A 78 4.88 17.86 -4.06
CA HIS A 78 3.82 17.19 -4.80
C HIS A 78 2.89 18.17 -5.52
N GLY A 79 2.64 19.35 -4.96
CA GLY A 79 1.92 20.44 -5.62
C GLY A 79 2.67 20.93 -6.86
N LEU A 80 3.96 21.27 -6.73
CA LEU A 80 4.82 21.69 -7.83
C LEU A 80 4.87 20.65 -8.97
N ILE A 81 4.96 19.36 -8.62
CA ILE A 81 4.91 18.29 -9.62
C ILE A 81 3.59 18.32 -10.38
N ARG A 82 2.45 18.52 -9.71
CA ARG A 82 1.13 18.56 -10.37
C ARG A 82 0.96 19.81 -11.20
N ALA A 83 1.49 20.95 -10.77
CA ALA A 83 1.59 22.15 -11.63
C ALA A 83 2.31 21.85 -12.94
N ASN A 84 3.46 21.16 -12.87
CA ASN A 84 4.23 20.74 -14.04
C ASN A 84 3.50 19.73 -14.95
N HIS A 85 2.46 19.06 -14.43
CA HIS A 85 1.57 18.19 -15.22
C HIS A 85 0.30 18.91 -15.69
N GLY A 86 0.22 20.23 -15.53
CA GLY A 86 -0.91 21.06 -15.98
C GLY A 86 -2.13 21.01 -15.07
N CYS A 87 -1.99 20.51 -13.84
CA CYS A 87 -3.07 20.59 -12.85
C CYS A 87 -3.22 22.03 -12.34
N THR A 88 -4.45 22.49 -12.21
CA THR A 88 -4.80 23.78 -11.61
C THR A 88 -5.09 23.68 -10.11
N HIS A 89 -5.45 22.49 -9.63
CA HIS A 89 -5.77 22.23 -8.24
C HIS A 89 -5.04 20.98 -7.74
N PHE A 90 -4.77 20.95 -6.44
CA PHE A 90 -4.10 19.80 -5.82
C PHE A 90 -4.73 19.45 -4.47
N ILE A 91 -5.14 18.19 -4.32
CA ILE A 91 -5.75 17.70 -3.09
C ILE A 91 -4.67 17.44 -2.04
N VAL A 92 -4.73 18.13 -0.91
CA VAL A 92 -3.89 17.90 0.26
C VAL A 92 -4.74 17.33 1.39
N GLY A 93 -4.65 16.02 1.58
CA GLY A 93 -5.39 15.31 2.61
C GLY A 93 -4.72 15.37 3.99
N ARG A 94 -5.40 14.78 4.97
CA ARG A 94 -4.87 14.59 6.33
C ARG A 94 -3.59 13.77 6.30
N ASP A 95 -2.57 14.16 7.09
CA ASP A 95 -1.25 13.48 7.21
C ASP A 95 -0.61 13.21 5.83
N HIS A 96 -0.60 14.24 4.97
CA HIS A 96 -0.08 14.13 3.61
C HIS A 96 1.42 13.79 3.63
N ALA A 97 1.78 12.63 3.03
CA ALA A 97 3.14 12.11 2.98
C ALA A 97 3.85 12.01 4.34
N GLY A 98 3.10 11.89 5.43
CA GLY A 98 3.65 11.81 6.79
C GLY A 98 4.44 10.52 7.02
N PRO A 99 5.61 10.58 7.67
CA PRO A 99 6.43 9.42 7.99
C PRO A 99 5.78 8.52 9.06
N GLY A 100 4.82 9.04 9.81
CA GLY A 100 4.18 8.39 10.95
C GLY A 100 4.88 8.75 12.26
N LYS A 101 5.06 7.76 13.14
CA LYS A 101 5.60 7.95 14.49
C LYS A 101 7.11 7.76 14.54
N ASN A 102 7.76 8.48 15.46
CA ASN A 102 9.16 8.30 15.82
C ASN A 102 9.35 7.06 16.73
N SER A 103 10.58 6.80 17.17
CA SER A 103 10.91 5.68 18.07
C SER A 103 10.27 5.81 19.46
N ALA A 104 9.87 7.01 19.87
CA ALA A 104 9.16 7.26 21.13
C ALA A 104 7.64 7.10 21.00
N GLY A 105 7.14 6.85 19.80
CA GLY A 105 5.70 6.68 19.53
C GLY A 105 4.95 8.00 19.31
N GLU A 106 5.65 9.12 19.14
CA GLU A 106 5.11 10.44 18.87
C GLU A 106 5.03 10.70 17.36
N ASP A 107 3.99 11.39 16.89
CA ASP A 107 3.86 11.76 15.49
C ASP A 107 4.89 12.85 15.12
N PHE A 108 5.54 12.72 13.95
CA PHE A 108 6.49 13.73 13.47
C PHE A 108 5.83 15.05 13.13
N TYR A 109 4.60 15.01 12.65
CA TYR A 109 3.83 16.17 12.23
C TYR A 109 2.38 16.03 12.71
N GLY A 110 1.75 17.16 12.92
CA GLY A 110 0.31 17.22 13.14
C GLY A 110 -0.48 16.79 11.90
N PRO A 111 -1.72 16.37 12.06
CA PRO A 111 -2.54 15.82 10.98
C PRO A 111 -2.81 16.80 9.84
N TYR A 112 -2.70 18.10 10.08
CA TYR A 112 -2.97 19.17 9.11
C TYR A 112 -1.78 20.10 8.83
N ASP A 113 -0.59 19.83 9.40
CA ASP A 113 0.61 20.64 9.19
C ASP A 113 0.96 20.80 7.70
N ALA A 114 0.67 19.78 6.89
CA ALA A 114 0.88 19.83 5.45
C ALA A 114 -0.03 20.86 4.75
N GLN A 115 -1.28 20.97 5.18
CA GLN A 115 -2.21 21.97 4.68
C GLN A 115 -1.81 23.38 5.14
N GLU A 116 -1.40 23.53 6.40
CA GLU A 116 -0.94 24.80 6.94
C GLU A 116 0.29 25.32 6.21
N LEU A 117 1.30 24.46 6.03
CA LEU A 117 2.50 24.83 5.27
C LEU A 117 2.15 25.17 3.83
N PHE A 118 1.29 24.40 3.17
CA PHE A 118 0.89 24.66 1.78
C PHE A 118 0.21 26.03 1.64
N ARG A 119 -0.68 26.41 2.55
CA ARG A 119 -1.31 27.76 2.56
C ARG A 119 -0.29 28.88 2.66
N ASN A 120 0.77 28.71 3.44
CA ASN A 120 1.83 29.70 3.59
C ASN A 120 2.61 29.96 2.30
N PHE A 121 2.61 29.00 1.38
CA PHE A 121 3.29 29.10 0.09
C PHE A 121 2.33 29.15 -1.11
N GLN A 122 1.02 29.33 -0.86
CA GLN A 122 0.00 29.31 -1.91
C GLN A 122 0.28 30.31 -3.03
N ASP A 123 0.77 31.51 -2.70
CA ASP A 123 1.10 32.56 -3.66
C ASP A 123 2.37 32.28 -4.50
N GLU A 124 3.14 31.25 -4.11
CA GLU A 124 4.37 30.83 -4.80
C GLU A 124 4.20 29.54 -5.62
N ILE A 125 3.02 28.92 -5.58
CA ILE A 125 2.74 27.63 -6.21
C ILE A 125 1.58 27.77 -7.20
N ASP A 126 1.79 27.37 -8.44
CA ASP A 126 0.82 27.51 -9.55
C ASP A 126 -0.36 26.50 -9.50
N VAL A 127 -0.64 25.91 -8.32
CA VAL A 127 -1.82 25.06 -8.09
C VAL A 127 -2.55 25.53 -6.84
N GLU A 128 -3.87 25.62 -6.93
CA GLU A 128 -4.71 25.90 -5.78
C GLU A 128 -4.86 24.65 -4.90
N MET A 129 -4.69 24.81 -3.58
CA MET A 129 -4.88 23.72 -2.66
C MET A 129 -6.37 23.42 -2.45
N VAL A 130 -6.75 22.16 -2.61
CA VAL A 130 -8.05 21.63 -2.17
C VAL A 130 -7.79 20.81 -0.91
N ASP A 131 -8.14 21.37 0.22
CA ASP A 131 -7.95 20.71 1.50
C ASP A 131 -9.20 19.92 1.94
N PHE A 132 -8.96 18.79 2.58
CA PHE A 132 -10.03 18.00 3.17
C PHE A 132 -9.68 17.62 4.60
N LYS A 133 -10.71 17.71 5.45
CA LYS A 133 -10.67 17.08 6.76
C LYS A 133 -10.91 15.59 6.67
N ASN A 134 -10.89 14.91 7.81
CA ASN A 134 -11.10 13.48 7.85
C ASN A 134 -12.50 13.11 7.35
N MET A 135 -12.59 12.14 6.44
CA MET A 135 -13.87 11.58 5.99
C MET A 135 -14.20 10.32 6.77
N VAL A 136 -15.45 10.21 7.19
CA VAL A 136 -15.97 9.09 7.96
C VAL A 136 -17.25 8.55 7.32
N TYR A 137 -17.52 7.26 7.52
CA TYR A 137 -18.76 6.66 7.02
C TYR A 137 -19.84 6.75 8.11
N VAL A 138 -20.97 7.37 7.78
CA VAL A 138 -22.13 7.48 8.67
C VAL A 138 -23.10 6.35 8.36
N GLN A 139 -23.29 5.45 9.32
CA GLN A 139 -24.04 4.21 9.11
C GLN A 139 -25.50 4.46 8.77
N GLU A 140 -26.16 5.37 9.47
CA GLU A 140 -27.58 5.68 9.32
C GLU A 140 -27.92 6.24 7.94
N ARG A 141 -26.98 6.96 7.34
CA ARG A 141 -27.15 7.60 6.02
C ARG A 141 -26.51 6.80 4.88
N ALA A 142 -25.78 5.75 5.23
CA ALA A 142 -25.02 4.91 4.28
C ALA A 142 -24.11 5.72 3.34
N GLN A 143 -23.48 6.80 3.84
CA GLN A 143 -22.63 7.70 3.04
C GLN A 143 -21.42 8.21 3.83
N TYR A 144 -20.42 8.74 3.08
CA TYR A 144 -19.28 9.40 3.65
C TYR A 144 -19.55 10.89 3.86
N GLU A 145 -19.15 11.39 5.04
CA GLU A 145 -19.28 12.80 5.42
C GLU A 145 -17.95 13.30 6.01
N LEU A 146 -17.75 14.61 6.03
CA LEU A 146 -16.64 15.21 6.77
C LEU A 146 -16.90 15.03 8.26
N ALA A 147 -15.87 14.67 9.02
CA ALA A 147 -16.02 14.32 10.44
C ALA A 147 -16.59 15.47 11.30
N ASP A 148 -16.41 16.71 10.87
CA ASP A 148 -16.95 17.92 11.53
C ASP A 148 -18.36 18.30 11.05
N GLU A 149 -18.90 17.65 10.02
CA GLU A 149 -20.27 17.82 9.52
C GLU A 149 -21.22 16.74 10.07
N VAL A 150 -20.69 15.71 10.76
CA VAL A 150 -21.48 14.60 11.28
C VAL A 150 -22.35 15.07 12.45
N GLU A 151 -23.65 14.79 12.39
CA GLU A 151 -24.59 15.10 13.49
C GLU A 151 -24.24 14.33 14.77
N GLU A 152 -24.36 15.00 15.91
CA GLU A 152 -24.14 14.39 17.23
C GLU A 152 -25.08 13.19 17.43
N GLY A 153 -24.51 12.06 17.89
CA GLY A 153 -25.25 10.82 18.09
C GLY A 153 -25.28 9.86 16.89
N SER A 154 -24.74 10.26 15.72
CA SER A 154 -24.62 9.38 14.57
C SER A 154 -23.55 8.28 14.77
N THR A 155 -23.81 7.08 14.26
CA THR A 155 -22.86 5.97 14.31
C THR A 155 -21.83 6.11 13.20
N VAL A 156 -20.60 6.37 13.59
CA VAL A 156 -19.46 6.49 12.65
C VAL A 156 -18.70 5.18 12.56
N LEU A 157 -18.53 4.67 11.34
CA LEU A 157 -17.71 3.50 11.05
C LEU A 157 -16.40 3.91 10.42
N ASN A 158 -15.29 3.27 10.85
CA ASN A 158 -13.97 3.50 10.28
C ASN A 158 -13.13 2.23 10.35
N ILE A 159 -12.29 2.01 9.34
CA ILE A 159 -11.28 0.96 9.31
C ILE A 159 -9.92 1.63 9.13
N SER A 160 -9.06 1.52 10.12
CA SER A 160 -7.69 2.01 10.03
C SER A 160 -6.85 1.17 9.06
N GLY A 161 -5.76 1.73 8.54
CA GLY A 161 -4.83 0.96 7.70
C GLY A 161 -4.23 -0.27 8.42
N THR A 162 -4.11 -0.23 9.74
CA THR A 162 -3.67 -1.38 10.57
C THR A 162 -4.74 -2.45 10.61
N GLU A 163 -5.99 -2.08 10.85
CA GLU A 163 -7.12 -3.02 10.86
C GLU A 163 -7.35 -3.62 9.47
N LEU A 164 -7.23 -2.84 8.40
CA LEU A 164 -7.30 -3.36 7.04
C LEU A 164 -6.22 -4.42 6.78
N ARG A 165 -4.96 -4.16 7.18
CA ARG A 165 -3.88 -5.14 7.04
C ARG A 165 -4.14 -6.41 7.85
N ARG A 166 -4.67 -6.28 9.07
CA ARG A 166 -5.07 -7.42 9.90
C ARG A 166 -6.14 -8.26 9.19
N ARG A 167 -7.23 -7.62 8.71
CA ARG A 167 -8.31 -8.32 8.00
C ARG A 167 -7.83 -9.04 6.75
N LEU A 168 -6.95 -8.41 5.98
CA LEU A 168 -6.33 -9.05 4.81
C LEU A 168 -5.51 -10.28 5.21
N SER A 169 -4.66 -10.18 6.24
CA SER A 169 -3.76 -11.27 6.68
C SER A 169 -4.50 -12.44 7.31
N GLU A 170 -5.61 -12.18 7.98
CA GLU A 170 -6.46 -13.21 8.62
C GLU A 170 -7.55 -13.74 7.69
N GLY A 171 -7.73 -13.13 6.51
CA GLY A 171 -8.78 -13.51 5.55
C GLY A 171 -10.18 -13.07 5.98
N LEU A 172 -10.28 -12.12 6.91
CA LEU A 172 -11.55 -11.59 7.41
C LEU A 172 -12.24 -10.73 6.35
N ASP A 173 -13.54 -10.57 6.49
CA ASP A 173 -14.33 -9.75 5.59
C ASP A 173 -13.94 -8.28 5.65
N ILE A 174 -13.95 -7.62 4.48
CA ILE A 174 -13.74 -6.18 4.33
C ILE A 174 -15.05 -5.62 3.80
N PRO A 175 -15.76 -4.82 4.61
CA PRO A 175 -17.08 -4.35 4.24
C PRO A 175 -17.10 -3.51 2.96
N GLU A 176 -18.15 -3.65 2.17
CA GLU A 176 -18.32 -2.88 0.92
C GLU A 176 -18.47 -1.38 1.15
N TRP A 177 -18.93 -0.95 2.31
CA TRP A 177 -18.95 0.48 2.63
C TRP A 177 -17.54 1.07 2.73
N PHE A 178 -16.52 0.24 3.08
CA PHE A 178 -15.14 0.69 3.19
C PHE A 178 -14.41 0.63 1.84
N SER A 179 -14.54 -0.47 1.10
CA SER A 179 -13.76 -0.67 -0.13
C SER A 179 -14.57 -1.39 -1.21
N PHE A 180 -14.10 -1.29 -2.43
CA PHE A 180 -14.66 -1.99 -3.58
C PHE A 180 -14.25 -3.47 -3.58
N PRO A 181 -15.16 -4.41 -3.88
CA PRO A 181 -14.83 -5.84 -3.96
C PRO A 181 -13.64 -6.15 -4.89
N GLN A 182 -13.54 -5.40 -6.01
CA GLN A 182 -12.45 -5.54 -6.97
C GLN A 182 -11.09 -5.16 -6.36
N VAL A 183 -11.04 -4.06 -5.61
CA VAL A 183 -9.83 -3.63 -4.88
C VAL A 183 -9.44 -4.67 -3.83
N VAL A 184 -10.41 -5.17 -3.07
CA VAL A 184 -10.17 -6.22 -2.06
C VAL A 184 -9.59 -7.48 -2.72
N THR A 185 -10.09 -7.85 -3.90
CA THR A 185 -9.57 -8.98 -4.67
C THR A 185 -8.10 -8.79 -5.05
N GLU A 186 -7.73 -7.61 -5.57
CA GLU A 186 -6.32 -7.31 -5.91
C GLU A 186 -5.41 -7.28 -4.66
N LEU A 187 -5.89 -6.70 -3.57
CA LEU A 187 -5.16 -6.70 -2.31
C LEU A 187 -4.92 -8.11 -1.76
N ARG A 188 -5.90 -9.01 -1.87
CA ARG A 188 -5.78 -10.40 -1.43
C ARG A 188 -4.84 -11.23 -2.30
N LYS A 189 -4.71 -10.92 -3.60
CA LYS A 189 -3.72 -11.56 -4.48
C LYS A 189 -2.29 -11.26 -4.02
N SER A 190 -2.00 -10.02 -3.64
CA SER A 190 -0.66 -9.60 -3.21
C SER A 190 -0.37 -9.93 -1.74
N ARG A 191 -1.41 -10.02 -0.91
CA ARG A 191 -1.32 -10.36 0.52
C ARG A 191 -2.32 -11.45 0.86
N PRO A 192 -2.05 -12.70 0.43
CA PRO A 192 -2.93 -13.82 0.75
C PRO A 192 -2.97 -14.04 2.26
N PRO A 193 -4.08 -14.57 2.81
CA PRO A 193 -4.17 -14.94 4.20
C PRO A 193 -3.02 -15.86 4.62
N ARG A 194 -2.57 -15.75 5.87
CA ARG A 194 -1.41 -16.51 6.39
C ARG A 194 -1.49 -18.00 6.07
N ALA A 195 -2.67 -18.58 6.15
CA ALA A 195 -2.91 -19.99 5.82
C ALA A 195 -2.64 -20.34 4.35
N LYS A 196 -2.62 -19.33 3.44
CA LYS A 196 -2.35 -19.50 2.00
C LYS A 196 -0.96 -19.00 1.58
N GLN A 197 -0.19 -18.45 2.51
CA GLN A 197 1.17 -17.98 2.22
C GLN A 197 2.12 -19.16 2.10
N GLY A 198 3.17 -19.00 1.27
CA GLY A 198 4.29 -19.91 1.24
C GLY A 198 5.07 -19.89 2.56
N PHE A 199 5.76 -20.98 2.87
CA PHE A 199 6.66 -21.06 4.00
C PHE A 199 7.92 -21.83 3.61
N THR A 200 9.00 -21.60 4.34
CA THR A 200 10.26 -22.32 4.18
C THR A 200 10.54 -23.13 5.44
N VAL A 201 10.86 -24.41 5.27
CA VAL A 201 11.39 -25.25 6.34
C VAL A 201 12.90 -25.34 6.14
N PHE A 202 13.65 -24.76 7.06
CA PHE A 202 15.10 -24.74 7.01
C PHE A 202 15.69 -25.82 7.93
N PHE A 203 16.41 -26.79 7.35
CA PHE A 203 17.07 -27.85 8.09
C PHE A 203 18.51 -27.46 8.40
N THR A 204 18.88 -27.47 9.67
CA THR A 204 20.26 -27.20 10.13
C THR A 204 20.78 -28.39 10.92
N GLY A 205 22.10 -28.55 10.99
CA GLY A 205 22.79 -29.61 11.70
C GLY A 205 24.08 -30.06 11.00
N PHE A 206 24.83 -30.91 11.65
CA PHE A 206 26.11 -31.44 11.16
C PHE A 206 25.98 -32.25 9.88
N SER A 207 27.08 -32.41 9.14
CA SER A 207 27.14 -33.34 8.00
C SER A 207 26.82 -34.76 8.47
N GLY A 208 26.05 -35.50 7.69
CA GLY A 208 25.64 -36.87 8.04
C GLY A 208 24.50 -36.96 9.09
N SER A 209 23.94 -35.85 9.59
CA SER A 209 22.88 -35.88 10.61
C SER A 209 21.49 -36.24 10.08
N GLY A 210 21.35 -36.63 8.82
CA GLY A 210 20.07 -37.02 8.22
C GLY A 210 19.20 -35.91 7.65
N LYS A 211 19.71 -34.68 7.54
CA LYS A 211 18.94 -33.53 7.03
C LYS A 211 18.26 -33.78 5.68
N SER A 212 19.01 -34.25 4.70
CA SER A 212 18.47 -34.51 3.36
C SER A 212 17.46 -35.66 3.36
N THR A 213 17.67 -36.68 4.19
CA THR A 213 16.74 -37.80 4.35
C THR A 213 15.38 -37.32 4.89
N ILE A 214 15.41 -36.49 5.95
CA ILE A 214 14.19 -35.92 6.56
C ILE A 214 13.51 -34.95 5.60
N ALA A 215 14.30 -34.09 4.92
CA ALA A 215 13.79 -33.12 3.96
C ALA A 215 13.08 -33.80 2.78
N ASN A 216 13.65 -34.89 2.24
CA ASN A 216 13.01 -35.68 1.18
C ASN A 216 11.71 -36.33 1.65
N ALA A 217 11.70 -36.94 2.83
CA ALA A 217 10.49 -37.55 3.40
C ALA A 217 9.39 -36.49 3.64
N LEU A 218 9.76 -35.32 4.16
CA LEU A 218 8.82 -34.20 4.36
C LEU A 218 8.31 -33.68 3.02
N MET A 219 9.17 -33.54 2.00
CA MET A 219 8.77 -33.10 0.66
C MET A 219 7.68 -34.01 0.09
N VAL A 220 7.89 -35.33 0.12
CA VAL A 220 6.89 -36.30 -0.34
C VAL A 220 5.57 -36.13 0.41
N LYS A 221 5.63 -35.99 1.74
CA LYS A 221 4.44 -35.81 2.55
C LYS A 221 3.67 -34.54 2.23
N LEU A 222 4.38 -33.44 2.01
CA LEU A 222 3.76 -32.15 1.61
C LEU A 222 3.15 -32.23 0.21
N MET A 223 3.78 -32.97 -0.73
CA MET A 223 3.22 -33.19 -2.07
C MET A 223 1.95 -34.05 -2.01
N GLU A 224 1.91 -35.10 -1.18
CA GLU A 224 0.72 -35.93 -0.95
C GLU A 224 -0.46 -35.12 -0.37
N MET A 225 -0.17 -34.17 0.51
CA MET A 225 -1.19 -33.27 1.07
C MET A 225 -1.81 -32.35 0.01
N GLY A 226 -1.10 -32.07 -1.07
CA GLY A 226 -1.55 -31.21 -2.18
C GLY A 226 -1.71 -29.74 -1.81
N GLY A 227 -2.31 -28.97 -2.73
CA GLY A 227 -2.69 -27.57 -2.52
C GLY A 227 -1.56 -26.54 -2.62
N ARG A 228 -0.27 -26.97 -2.69
CA ARG A 228 0.89 -26.08 -2.84
C ARG A 228 2.00 -26.75 -3.64
N PRO A 229 2.70 -26.01 -4.51
CA PRO A 229 3.96 -26.49 -5.08
C PRO A 229 5.01 -26.60 -3.96
N VAL A 230 5.85 -27.65 -4.05
CA VAL A 230 6.94 -27.90 -3.10
C VAL A 230 8.25 -27.93 -3.86
N THR A 231 9.23 -27.18 -3.39
CA THR A 231 10.59 -27.17 -3.96
C THR A 231 11.60 -27.55 -2.87
N LEU A 232 12.43 -28.54 -3.12
CA LEU A 232 13.55 -28.91 -2.26
C LEU A 232 14.82 -28.22 -2.77
N LEU A 233 15.46 -27.45 -1.90
CA LEU A 233 16.77 -26.85 -2.14
C LEU A 233 17.80 -27.59 -1.26
N ASP A 234 18.48 -28.60 -1.82
CA ASP A 234 19.60 -29.26 -1.16
C ASP A 234 20.89 -28.52 -1.48
N GLY A 235 21.63 -28.10 -0.45
CA GLY A 235 22.83 -27.29 -0.61
C GLY A 235 23.94 -27.97 -1.42
N ASP A 236 24.01 -29.30 -1.41
CA ASP A 236 25.01 -30.04 -2.20
C ASP A 236 24.66 -30.03 -3.70
N ILE A 237 23.36 -30.12 -4.02
CA ILE A 237 22.86 -30.02 -5.40
C ILE A 237 22.98 -28.58 -5.88
N VAL A 238 22.59 -27.59 -5.08
CA VAL A 238 22.67 -26.17 -5.44
C VAL A 238 24.11 -25.77 -5.73
N ARG A 239 25.07 -26.13 -4.86
CA ARG A 239 26.49 -25.83 -5.07
C ARG A 239 27.02 -26.48 -6.34
N LYS A 240 26.66 -27.73 -6.62
CA LYS A 240 27.11 -28.44 -7.83
C LYS A 240 26.68 -27.72 -9.11
N ASN A 241 25.53 -27.09 -9.14
CA ASN A 241 24.96 -26.49 -10.34
C ASN A 241 25.18 -24.96 -10.44
N LEU A 242 25.34 -24.25 -9.32
CA LEU A 242 25.46 -22.79 -9.30
C LEU A 242 26.83 -22.27 -8.85
N SER A 243 27.59 -23.05 -8.07
CA SER A 243 28.82 -22.61 -7.44
C SER A 243 29.81 -23.73 -7.35
N SER A 244 29.97 -24.54 -8.44
CA SER A 244 30.82 -25.73 -8.47
C SER A 244 32.32 -25.41 -8.30
N GLU A 245 32.72 -24.17 -8.58
CA GLU A 245 34.06 -23.63 -8.41
C GLU A 245 34.41 -23.26 -6.96
N LEU A 246 33.40 -23.12 -6.08
CA LEU A 246 33.59 -22.71 -4.69
C LEU A 246 33.78 -23.93 -3.77
N GLY A 247 34.79 -23.85 -2.89
CA GLY A 247 35.08 -24.86 -1.87
C GLY A 247 34.34 -24.59 -0.55
N PHE A 248 34.94 -25.11 0.55
CA PHE A 248 34.36 -25.03 1.89
C PHE A 248 35.09 -24.02 2.83
N SER A 249 35.97 -23.15 2.29
CA SER A 249 36.58 -22.08 3.07
C SER A 249 35.48 -21.13 3.59
N LYS A 250 35.83 -20.33 4.60
CA LYS A 250 34.90 -19.34 5.14
C LYS A 250 34.46 -18.36 4.05
N GLU A 251 35.41 -17.87 3.25
CA GLU A 251 35.19 -16.92 2.15
C GLU A 251 34.25 -17.52 1.10
N HIS A 252 34.49 -18.78 0.68
CA HIS A 252 33.63 -19.44 -0.28
C HIS A 252 32.22 -19.72 0.25
N ARG A 253 32.06 -19.96 1.57
CA ARG A 253 30.76 -20.12 2.19
C ARG A 253 30.00 -18.79 2.26
N ASP A 254 30.70 -17.70 2.55
CA ASP A 254 30.10 -16.34 2.60
C ASP A 254 29.64 -15.89 1.21
N LEU A 255 30.32 -16.34 0.14
CA LEU A 255 29.89 -16.09 -1.26
C LEU A 255 28.69 -16.92 -1.72
N ASN A 256 28.38 -18.02 -1.04
CA ASN A 256 27.26 -18.92 -1.36
C ASN A 256 25.93 -18.54 -0.67
N ILE A 257 25.93 -17.54 0.17
CA ILE A 257 24.75 -17.03 0.88
C ILE A 257 24.14 -15.84 0.16
#